data_d5efb9324d61229586c3512dedb9e02f
#
_entry.id   d5efb9324d61229586c3512dedb9e02f
#
_cell.length_a   1.000
_cell.length_b   1.000
_cell.length_c   1.000
_cell.angle_alpha   90.00
_cell.angle_beta   90.00
_cell.angle_gamma   90.00
#
_symmetry.space_group_name_H-M   'P 1'
#
loop_
_entity.id
_entity.type
_entity.pdbx_description
1 polymer ?
#
loop_
_entity_poly.entity_id
_entity_poly.type
_entity_poly.pdbx_seq_one_letter_code
_entity_poly.pdbx_strand_id
1 'polypeptide(L)'
;RFMEAQTSFAGRPEAEQPEHMGEDSESCLDWMVDYICQHREPVKLLLTRAEGTGYENFVHNMVEVEVEYTLRYLEVLRRLGRSIPELSRSLCHNIASGMFNGLFEIVVHDMPREQALRDVEQFRSFYTGGWLKLMGG
;
A
#
# COMPACT_ATOMS: atom_id res chain seq x y z
N ARG A 1 2.72 -3.93 -11.99
CA ARG A 1 3.81 -3.84 -10.99
C ARG A 1 3.35 -4.01 -9.54
N PHE A 2 2.23 -3.41 -9.18
CA PHE A 2 1.65 -3.61 -7.85
C PHE A 2 1.36 -5.09 -7.59
N MET A 3 0.69 -5.75 -8.54
CA MET A 3 0.40 -7.18 -8.42
C MET A 3 1.68 -8.02 -8.41
N GLU A 4 2.67 -7.66 -9.21
CA GLU A 4 3.96 -8.34 -9.22
C GLU A 4 4.64 -8.25 -7.85
N ALA A 5 4.63 -7.08 -7.23
CA ALA A 5 5.22 -6.88 -5.91
C ALA A 5 4.52 -7.74 -4.86
N GLN A 6 3.19 -7.75 -4.85
CA GLN A 6 2.41 -8.55 -3.91
C GLN A 6 2.65 -10.05 -4.12
N THR A 7 2.63 -10.51 -5.36
CA THR A 7 2.85 -11.92 -5.69
C THR A 7 4.27 -12.36 -5.33
N SER A 8 5.26 -11.53 -5.64
CA SER A 8 6.66 -11.81 -5.33
C SER A 8 6.88 -11.92 -3.82
N PHE A 9 6.32 -10.99 -3.04
CA PHE A 9 6.41 -11.04 -1.59
C PHE A 9 5.74 -12.29 -1.03
N ALA A 10 4.53 -12.59 -1.46
CA ALA A 10 3.78 -13.75 -0.98
C ALA A 10 4.45 -15.08 -1.37
N GLY A 11 5.24 -15.08 -2.45
CA GLY A 11 6.00 -16.24 -2.89
C GLY A 11 7.30 -16.48 -2.13
N ARG A 12 7.73 -15.53 -1.27
CA ARG A 12 8.92 -15.73 -0.43
C ARG A 12 8.66 -16.79 0.63
N PRO A 13 9.69 -17.55 1.07
CA PRO A 13 9.52 -18.44 2.23
C PRO A 13 8.93 -17.68 3.41
N GLU A 14 7.97 -18.29 4.10
CA GLU A 14 7.23 -17.62 5.18
C GLU A 14 8.15 -17.04 6.25
N ALA A 15 9.21 -17.75 6.63
CA ALA A 15 10.14 -17.28 7.65
C ALA A 15 10.90 -16.02 7.23
N GLU A 16 11.04 -15.77 5.93
CA GLU A 16 11.78 -14.62 5.39
C GLU A 16 10.87 -13.41 5.12
N GLN A 17 9.56 -13.58 5.07
CA GLN A 17 8.63 -12.49 4.75
C GLN A 17 8.77 -11.28 5.70
N PRO A 18 8.85 -11.42 7.02
CA PRO A 18 8.99 -10.26 7.90
C PRO A 18 10.24 -9.44 7.65
N GLU A 19 11.34 -10.09 7.24
CA GLU A 19 12.60 -9.41 6.96
C GLU A 19 12.55 -8.54 5.70
N HIS A 20 11.74 -8.96 4.71
CA HIS A 20 11.67 -8.31 3.40
C HIS A 20 10.47 -7.40 3.22
N MET A 21 9.55 -7.34 4.17
CA MET A 21 8.31 -6.58 4.01
C MET A 21 8.58 -5.09 3.76
N GLY A 22 9.45 -4.47 4.55
CA GLY A 22 9.76 -3.04 4.40
C GLY A 22 10.44 -2.75 3.07
N GLU A 23 11.40 -3.57 2.68
CA GLU A 23 12.16 -3.43 1.45
C GLU A 23 11.26 -3.56 0.21
N ASP A 24 10.44 -4.60 0.18
CA ASP A 24 9.54 -4.85 -0.95
C ASP A 24 8.48 -3.76 -1.07
N SER A 25 7.95 -3.30 0.06
CA SER A 25 6.96 -2.21 0.10
C SER A 25 7.57 -0.90 -0.37
N GLU A 26 8.76 -0.56 0.10
CA GLU A 26 9.48 0.66 -0.28
C GLU A 26 9.78 0.70 -1.76
N SER A 27 10.30 -0.40 -2.30
CA SER A 27 10.60 -0.52 -3.72
C SER A 27 9.35 -0.35 -4.60
N CYS A 28 8.24 -0.93 -4.20
CA CYS A 28 6.97 -0.80 -4.92
C CYS A 28 6.46 0.64 -4.89
N LEU A 29 6.49 1.30 -3.73
CA LEU A 29 6.03 2.67 -3.58
C LEU A 29 6.89 3.65 -4.36
N ASP A 30 8.22 3.48 -4.34
CA ASP A 30 9.13 4.32 -5.12
C ASP A 30 8.83 4.20 -6.61
N TRP A 31 8.61 2.99 -7.11
CA TRP A 31 8.24 2.77 -8.49
C TRP A 31 6.90 3.47 -8.82
N MET A 32 5.91 3.35 -7.95
CA MET A 32 4.60 3.96 -8.14
C MET A 32 4.72 5.48 -8.23
N VAL A 33 5.49 6.10 -7.34
CA VAL A 33 5.70 7.55 -7.35
C VAL A 33 6.39 7.99 -8.63
N ASP A 34 7.43 7.29 -9.06
CA ASP A 34 8.13 7.61 -10.31
C ASP A 34 7.21 7.50 -11.52
N TYR A 35 6.42 6.42 -11.60
CA TYR A 35 5.46 6.23 -12.67
C TYR A 35 4.45 7.38 -12.72
N ILE A 36 3.88 7.73 -11.58
CA ILE A 36 2.89 8.80 -11.49
C ILE A 36 3.50 10.14 -11.87
N CYS A 37 4.72 10.45 -11.42
CA CYS A 37 5.40 11.68 -11.77
C CYS A 37 5.68 11.78 -13.27
N GLN A 38 6.00 10.67 -13.93
CA GLN A 38 6.22 10.63 -15.38
C GLN A 38 4.92 10.71 -16.19
N HIS A 39 3.80 10.26 -15.62
CA HIS A 39 2.50 10.21 -16.29
C HIS A 39 1.46 11.06 -15.56
N ARG A 40 1.90 12.22 -15.05
CA ARG A 40 1.10 13.05 -14.15
C ARG A 40 -0.25 13.46 -14.75
N GLU A 41 -0.26 13.93 -15.99
CA GLU A 41 -1.51 14.37 -16.61
C GLU A 41 -2.52 13.25 -16.85
N PRO A 42 -2.15 12.09 -17.43
CA PRO A 42 -3.06 10.97 -17.54
C PRO A 42 -3.57 10.47 -16.18
N VAL A 43 -2.70 10.42 -15.17
CA VAL A 43 -3.10 9.99 -13.82
C VAL A 43 -4.06 11.00 -13.20
N LYS A 44 -3.79 12.30 -13.33
CA LYS A 44 -4.69 13.34 -12.85
C LYS A 44 -6.07 13.24 -13.50
N LEU A 45 -6.11 12.98 -14.81
CA LEU A 45 -7.37 12.80 -15.52
C LEU A 45 -8.15 11.61 -14.95
N LEU A 46 -7.47 10.50 -14.69
CA LEU A 46 -8.08 9.33 -14.08
C LEU A 46 -8.64 9.66 -12.70
N LEU A 47 -7.88 10.36 -11.88
CA LEU A 47 -8.25 10.66 -10.49
C LEU A 47 -9.32 11.74 -10.37
N THR A 48 -9.38 12.71 -11.31
CA THR A 48 -10.27 13.87 -11.20
C THR A 48 -11.51 13.79 -12.07
N ARG A 49 -11.45 13.07 -13.19
CA ARG A 49 -12.57 12.99 -14.16
C ARG A 49 -13.32 11.68 -14.14
N ALA A 50 -12.80 10.67 -13.49
CA ALA A 50 -13.45 9.36 -13.42
C ALA A 50 -14.54 9.38 -12.34
N GLU A 51 -15.46 10.34 -12.42
CA GLU A 51 -16.56 10.41 -11.47
C GLU A 51 -17.37 9.13 -11.49
N GLY A 52 -17.39 8.46 -10.38
CA GLY A 52 -18.27 7.35 -10.10
C GLY A 52 -17.76 5.98 -10.52
N THR A 53 -17.11 5.79 -11.65
CA THR A 53 -16.81 4.43 -12.13
C THR A 53 -15.33 4.09 -12.29
N GLY A 54 -14.54 4.93 -12.95
CA GLY A 54 -13.14 4.62 -13.24
C GLY A 54 -12.25 4.65 -12.02
N TYR A 55 -12.26 5.77 -11.31
CA TYR A 55 -11.41 5.97 -10.14
C TYR A 55 -11.82 5.05 -8.98
N GLU A 56 -13.11 5.01 -8.68
CA GLU A 56 -13.62 4.19 -7.57
C GLU A 56 -13.30 2.71 -7.79
N ASN A 57 -13.49 2.20 -9.00
CA ASN A 57 -13.17 0.81 -9.30
C ASN A 57 -11.68 0.54 -9.23
N PHE A 58 -10.85 1.47 -9.70
CA PHE A 58 -9.40 1.34 -9.65
C PHE A 58 -8.91 1.25 -8.21
N VAL A 59 -9.33 2.19 -7.35
CA VAL A 59 -8.96 2.21 -5.94
C VAL A 59 -9.52 0.97 -5.23
N HIS A 60 -10.78 0.63 -5.49
CA HIS A 60 -11.41 -0.54 -4.89
C HIS A 60 -10.63 -1.81 -5.18
N ASN A 61 -10.22 -2.01 -6.44
CA ASN A 61 -9.45 -3.20 -6.82
C ASN A 61 -8.09 -3.25 -6.13
N MET A 62 -7.40 -2.11 -6.04
CA MET A 62 -6.12 -2.06 -5.33
C MET A 62 -6.28 -2.35 -3.84
N VAL A 63 -7.32 -1.80 -3.22
CA VAL A 63 -7.62 -2.03 -1.80
C VAL A 63 -7.92 -3.50 -1.55
N GLU A 64 -8.74 -4.13 -2.40
CA GLU A 64 -9.08 -5.55 -2.24
C GLU A 64 -7.85 -6.45 -2.34
N VAL A 65 -6.95 -6.16 -3.29
CA VAL A 65 -5.69 -6.89 -3.40
C VAL A 65 -4.84 -6.71 -2.13
N GLU A 66 -4.71 -5.48 -1.67
CA GLU A 66 -3.92 -5.18 -0.47
C GLU A 66 -4.49 -5.88 0.77
N VAL A 67 -5.80 -5.86 0.93
CA VAL A 67 -6.47 -6.52 2.06
C VAL A 67 -6.21 -8.03 2.02
N GLU A 68 -6.36 -8.65 0.85
CA GLU A 68 -6.14 -10.09 0.70
C GLU A 68 -4.73 -10.50 1.10
N TYR A 69 -3.73 -9.79 0.59
CA TYR A 69 -2.33 -10.10 0.91
C TYR A 69 -1.97 -9.75 2.36
N THR A 70 -2.57 -8.69 2.92
CA THR A 70 -2.39 -8.36 4.33
C THR A 70 -2.90 -9.48 5.23
N LEU A 71 -4.09 -9.99 4.97
CA LEU A 71 -4.66 -11.09 5.74
C LEU A 71 -3.80 -12.36 5.64
N ARG A 72 -3.28 -12.66 4.45
CA ARG A 72 -2.33 -13.76 4.26
C ARG A 72 -1.07 -13.58 5.08
N TYR A 73 -0.53 -12.36 5.10
CA TYR A 73 0.67 -12.05 5.87
C TYR A 73 0.43 -12.22 7.37
N LEU A 74 -0.72 -11.78 7.88
CA LEU A 74 -1.07 -11.96 9.29
C LEU A 74 -1.11 -13.46 9.66
N GLU A 75 -1.64 -14.30 8.77
CA GLU A 75 -1.63 -15.76 8.98
C GLU A 75 -0.20 -16.30 9.03
N VAL A 76 0.68 -15.82 8.15
CA VAL A 76 2.10 -16.21 8.16
C VAL A 76 2.73 -15.84 9.51
N LEU A 77 2.49 -14.65 10.01
CA LEU A 77 3.02 -14.21 11.30
C LEU A 77 2.54 -15.10 12.45
N ARG A 78 1.27 -15.51 12.43
CA ARG A 78 0.73 -16.44 13.43
C ARG A 78 1.39 -17.80 13.34
N ARG A 79 1.61 -18.32 12.12
CA ARG A 79 2.32 -19.59 11.92
C ARG A 79 3.77 -19.54 12.39
N LEU A 80 4.39 -18.36 12.35
CA LEU A 80 5.73 -18.14 12.88
C LEU A 80 5.76 -17.98 14.40
N GLY A 81 4.62 -18.13 15.07
CA GLY A 81 4.52 -18.08 16.52
C GLY A 81 4.30 -16.70 17.11
N ARG A 82 4.03 -15.70 16.28
CA ARG A 82 3.76 -14.34 16.77
C ARG A 82 2.32 -14.22 17.26
N SER A 83 2.16 -13.48 18.35
CA SER A 83 0.83 -13.21 18.93
C SER A 83 0.25 -11.99 18.22
N ILE A 84 -0.59 -12.24 17.21
CA ILE A 84 -1.22 -11.20 16.40
C ILE A 84 -2.69 -11.12 16.77
N PRO A 85 -3.20 -9.92 17.16
CA PRO A 85 -4.63 -9.78 17.44
C PRO A 85 -5.45 -10.07 16.17
N GLU A 86 -6.70 -10.49 16.35
CA GLU A 86 -7.61 -10.61 15.22
C GLU A 86 -7.97 -9.23 14.69
N LEU A 87 -7.68 -9.00 13.42
CA LEU A 87 -8.05 -7.76 12.72
C LEU A 87 -9.15 -8.10 11.72
N SER A 88 -10.26 -7.39 11.80
CA SER A 88 -11.36 -7.62 10.87
C SER A 88 -10.97 -7.23 9.46
N ARG A 89 -11.57 -7.92 8.48
CA ARG A 89 -11.39 -7.55 7.06
C ARG A 89 -11.81 -6.10 6.82
N SER A 90 -12.89 -5.68 7.48
CA SER A 90 -13.41 -4.30 7.40
C SER A 90 -12.37 -3.27 7.86
N LEU A 91 -11.70 -3.53 8.98
CA LEU A 91 -10.64 -2.63 9.47
C LEU A 91 -9.46 -2.58 8.49
N CYS A 92 -9.01 -3.74 8.01
CA CYS A 92 -7.92 -3.79 7.02
C CYS A 92 -8.30 -3.03 5.74
N HIS A 93 -9.54 -3.17 5.29
CA HIS A 93 -10.06 -2.43 4.16
C HIS A 93 -9.99 -0.90 4.39
N ASN A 94 -10.43 -0.45 5.56
CA ASN A 94 -10.43 0.98 5.87
C ASN A 94 -9.02 1.56 5.95
N ILE A 95 -8.08 0.82 6.53
CA ILE A 95 -6.69 1.25 6.61
C ILE A 95 -6.06 1.33 5.22
N ALA A 96 -6.25 0.29 4.41
CA ALA A 96 -5.71 0.26 3.05
C ALA A 96 -6.33 1.36 2.17
N SER A 97 -7.64 1.57 2.29
CA SER A 97 -8.35 2.61 1.56
C SER A 97 -7.80 4.00 1.91
N GLY A 98 -7.59 4.28 3.18
CA GLY A 98 -6.99 5.54 3.63
C GLY A 98 -5.57 5.74 3.09
N MET A 99 -4.78 4.68 3.07
CA MET A 99 -3.43 4.72 2.53
C MET A 99 -3.42 5.08 1.04
N PHE A 100 -4.19 4.38 0.22
CA PHE A 100 -4.21 4.63 -1.22
C PHE A 100 -4.77 6.00 -1.55
N ASN A 101 -5.86 6.40 -0.91
CA ASN A 101 -6.44 7.73 -1.13
C ASN A 101 -5.47 8.83 -0.72
N GLY A 102 -4.74 8.67 0.38
CA GLY A 102 -3.74 9.64 0.81
C GLY A 102 -2.56 9.73 -0.15
N LEU A 103 -2.08 8.60 -0.67
CA LEU A 103 -1.01 8.59 -1.66
C LEU A 103 -1.44 9.32 -2.94
N PHE A 104 -2.66 9.10 -3.40
CA PHE A 104 -3.17 9.77 -4.60
C PHE A 104 -3.36 11.27 -4.36
N GLU A 105 -3.76 11.68 -3.17
CA GLU A 105 -3.85 13.11 -2.81
C GLU A 105 -2.49 13.80 -2.94
N ILE A 106 -1.41 13.16 -2.48
CA ILE A 106 -0.06 13.71 -2.62
C ILE A 106 0.26 13.98 -4.09
N VAL A 107 -0.15 13.08 -4.98
CA VAL A 107 0.14 13.18 -6.41
C VAL A 107 -0.69 14.24 -7.11
N VAL A 108 -1.98 14.36 -6.72
CA VAL A 108 -2.92 15.26 -7.38
C VAL A 108 -2.53 16.74 -7.24
N HIS A 109 -1.80 17.09 -6.19
CA HIS A 109 -1.48 18.48 -5.88
C HIS A 109 -0.28 19.08 -6.61
N ASP A 110 0.22 18.45 -7.68
CA ASP A 110 1.28 18.98 -8.53
C ASP A 110 2.57 19.40 -7.79
N MET A 111 2.87 18.73 -6.71
CA MET A 111 4.09 19.07 -5.99
C MET A 111 5.34 18.56 -6.72
N PRO A 112 6.50 19.21 -6.52
CA PRO A 112 7.75 18.74 -7.09
C PRO A 112 8.05 17.29 -6.70
N ARG A 113 8.70 16.55 -7.61
CA ARG A 113 9.02 15.14 -7.39
C ARG A 113 9.72 14.88 -6.05
N GLU A 114 10.71 15.73 -5.71
CA GLU A 114 11.45 15.57 -4.45
C GLU A 114 10.55 15.69 -3.23
N GLN A 115 9.62 16.64 -3.23
CA GLN A 115 8.67 16.81 -2.16
C GLN A 115 7.69 15.63 -2.11
N ALA A 116 7.22 15.17 -3.27
CA ALA A 116 6.31 14.03 -3.33
C ALA A 116 6.98 12.77 -2.75
N LEU A 117 8.25 12.54 -3.08
CA LEU A 117 8.99 11.40 -2.52
C LEU A 117 9.15 11.50 -1.01
N ARG A 118 9.45 12.69 -0.48
CA ARG A 118 9.54 12.88 0.98
C ARG A 118 8.21 12.64 1.66
N ASP A 119 7.14 13.19 1.10
CA ASP A 119 5.80 13.05 1.68
C ASP A 119 5.34 11.59 1.66
N VAL A 120 5.59 10.87 0.58
CA VAL A 120 5.27 9.44 0.46
C VAL A 120 6.06 8.64 1.49
N GLU A 121 7.34 8.93 1.68
CA GLU A 121 8.17 8.23 2.66
C GLU A 121 7.66 8.46 4.09
N GLN A 122 7.32 9.68 4.44
CA GLN A 122 6.76 10.00 5.75
C GLN A 122 5.38 9.39 5.94
N PHE A 123 4.55 9.43 4.92
CA PHE A 123 3.22 8.81 4.92
C PHE A 123 3.33 7.29 5.12
N ARG A 124 4.25 6.65 4.38
CA ARG A 124 4.53 5.22 4.53
C ARG A 124 5.01 4.90 5.94
N SER A 125 5.90 5.72 6.49
CA SER A 125 6.41 5.55 7.84
C SER A 125 5.29 5.62 8.88
N PHE A 126 4.34 6.54 8.69
CA PHE A 126 3.17 6.64 9.54
C PHE A 126 2.34 5.36 9.53
N TYR A 127 2.04 4.84 8.34
CA TYR A 127 1.25 3.62 8.21
C TYR A 127 2.02 2.39 8.72
N THR A 128 3.32 2.31 8.45
CA THR A 128 4.16 1.22 8.96
C THR A 128 4.18 1.21 10.49
N GLY A 129 4.32 2.39 11.12
CA GLY A 129 4.26 2.50 12.57
C GLY A 129 2.93 2.05 13.13
N GLY A 130 1.83 2.45 12.49
CA GLY A 130 0.49 2.01 12.87
C GLY A 130 0.32 0.50 12.75
N TRP A 131 0.75 -0.09 11.63
CA TRP A 131 0.69 -1.54 11.44
C TRP A 131 1.53 -2.29 12.46
N LEU A 132 2.76 -1.85 12.72
CA LEU A 132 3.61 -2.48 13.72
C LEU A 132 2.94 -2.46 15.10
N LYS A 133 2.31 -1.36 15.46
CA LYS A 133 1.59 -1.25 16.73
C LYS A 133 0.42 -2.24 16.79
N LEU A 134 -0.37 -2.33 15.71
CA LEU A 134 -1.49 -3.28 15.65
C LEU A 134 -1.03 -4.73 15.69
N MET A 135 0.13 -5.02 15.11
CA MET A 135 0.68 -6.37 15.08
C MET A 135 1.46 -6.74 16.35
N GLY A 136 1.43 -5.92 17.38
CA GLY A 136 2.07 -6.19 18.66
C GLY A 136 3.56 -5.83 18.71
N GLY A 137 4.00 -5.06 17.73
CA GLY A 137 5.40 -4.63 17.62
C GLY A 137 5.72 -3.33 18.33
#